data_da9f5cfead4f4bff45dfc8ac8d1fb04c
#
_entry.id   da9f5cfead4f4bff45dfc8ac8d1fb04c
#
_cell.length_a   1.000
_cell.length_b   1.000
_cell.length_c   1.000
_cell.angle_alpha   90.00
_cell.angle_beta   90.00
_cell.angle_gamma   90.00
#
_symmetry.space_group_name_H-M   'P 1'
#
loop_
_entity.id
_entity.type
_entity.pdbx_description
1 polymer ?
#
loop_
_entity_poly.entity_id
_entity_poly.type
_entity_poly.pdbx_seq_one_letter_code
_entity_poly.pdbx_strand_id
1 'polypeptide(L)'
;MLRLLGEGGFSYVYLVQDTSDSALYALKKIRCPFGQESVSQALKEVEAYTLFAPHPNIIHSIDHAVQNDSSTKVSGIGNEASSASKTVYILLPYYRRGNLQDTINANLVNHTRFGERRLMQLMLGVCKALKAMHQYHVRNTPSRAAAKAVRDEAAGEDADAARRNARAQKRTMTADQTHQQDLNDEQEQPLMPDDEITRAQEGKKPGDARAYAHRDIKPGNIMLSDDGRTPILMDLGSLAPSPTPITSRSQAIAVQDIAAEHSTMPYRAPELFDVKTGSVIDTKVDIWSLGCTMYACLIGKSPFEARSDETGGSLSICVLGGDWRWPGEGNNANKGKAPSRSNTQSSVNGNVNSEQQASNERIYPHPAAREVVRRCLQVEPSERPDVDELMTLIDTCLSELPEDDEGHNPAAEL
;
A
#
# COMPACT_ATOMS: atom_id res chain seq x y z
N MET A 1 18.00 -16.34 9.72
CA MET A 1 17.20 -15.20 10.23
C MET A 1 18.04 -14.40 11.19
N LEU A 2 18.06 -13.07 11.07
CA LEU A 2 18.85 -12.18 11.91
C LEU A 2 17.97 -11.45 12.96
N ARG A 3 16.90 -10.77 12.53
CA ARG A 3 15.98 -10.07 13.44
C ARG A 3 14.60 -9.89 12.81
N LEU A 4 13.60 -9.61 13.63
CA LEU A 4 12.25 -9.19 13.20
C LEU A 4 12.33 -7.75 12.70
N LEU A 5 11.74 -7.47 11.54
CA LEU A 5 11.61 -6.15 10.95
C LEU A 5 10.21 -5.55 11.14
N GLY A 6 9.18 -6.41 11.12
CA GLY A 6 7.79 -5.98 11.28
C GLY A 6 6.87 -7.16 11.58
N GLU A 7 5.71 -6.83 12.17
CA GLU A 7 4.66 -7.78 12.52
C GLU A 7 3.30 -7.22 12.03
N GLY A 8 2.52 -8.06 11.37
CA GLY A 8 1.15 -7.79 10.96
C GLY A 8 0.22 -8.89 11.47
N GLY A 9 -1.09 -8.78 11.24
CA GLY A 9 -2.10 -9.69 11.80
C GLY A 9 -1.77 -11.18 11.59
N PHE A 10 -1.45 -11.60 10.38
CA PHE A 10 -1.07 -12.98 10.04
C PHE A 10 0.33 -13.07 9.44
N SER A 11 1.11 -12.01 9.44
CA SER A 11 2.41 -11.96 8.78
C SER A 11 3.51 -11.43 9.69
N TYR A 12 4.72 -11.93 9.47
CA TYR A 12 5.95 -11.49 10.12
C TYR A 12 6.99 -11.21 9.04
N VAL A 13 7.72 -10.12 9.15
CA VAL A 13 8.82 -9.80 8.25
C VAL A 13 10.14 -9.90 9.01
N TYR A 14 11.05 -10.72 8.52
CA TYR A 14 12.36 -10.96 9.12
C TYR A 14 13.49 -10.46 8.22
N LEU A 15 14.53 -9.88 8.81
CA LEU A 15 15.81 -9.70 8.15
C LEU A 15 16.48 -11.07 8.04
N VAL A 16 16.84 -11.46 6.84
CA VAL A 16 17.56 -12.70 6.56
C VAL A 16 18.83 -12.41 5.77
N GLN A 17 19.79 -13.30 5.87
CA GLN A 17 21.04 -13.21 5.15
C GLN A 17 21.25 -14.49 4.34
N ASP A 18 21.63 -14.33 3.09
CA ASP A 18 22.08 -15.45 2.27
C ASP A 18 23.42 -15.98 2.82
N THR A 19 23.54 -17.28 2.91
CA THR A 19 24.74 -17.94 3.45
C THR A 19 25.89 -18.05 2.44
N SER A 20 25.60 -17.81 1.16
CA SER A 20 26.58 -17.92 0.08
C SER A 20 27.34 -16.63 -0.18
N ASP A 21 26.63 -15.48 -0.20
CA ASP A 21 27.20 -14.17 -0.57
C ASP A 21 27.03 -13.10 0.53
N SER A 22 26.39 -13.48 1.66
CA SER A 22 26.08 -12.56 2.77
C SER A 22 25.13 -11.42 2.42
N ALA A 23 24.42 -11.47 1.29
CA ALA A 23 23.41 -10.50 0.91
C ALA A 23 22.23 -10.50 1.88
N LEU A 24 21.67 -9.32 2.13
CA LEU A 24 20.55 -9.12 3.06
C LEU A 24 19.23 -9.00 2.32
N TYR A 25 18.22 -9.68 2.84
CA TYR A 25 16.85 -9.71 2.29
C TYR A 25 15.83 -9.53 3.39
N ALA A 26 14.61 -9.14 3.02
CA ALA A 26 13.43 -9.19 3.87
C ALA A 26 12.61 -10.44 3.54
N LEU A 27 12.33 -11.29 4.54
CA LEU A 27 11.52 -12.48 4.39
C LEU A 27 10.16 -12.26 5.05
N LYS A 28 9.12 -12.08 4.25
CA LYS A 28 7.73 -12.01 4.72
C LYS A 28 7.21 -13.44 4.89
N LYS A 29 6.78 -13.78 6.10
CA LYS A 29 6.19 -15.06 6.48
C LYS A 29 4.71 -14.85 6.75
N ILE A 30 3.83 -15.43 5.93
CA ILE A 30 2.37 -15.31 6.05
C ILE A 30 1.83 -16.65 6.54
N ARG A 31 1.18 -16.63 7.70
CA ARG A 31 0.49 -17.82 8.23
C ARG A 31 -0.86 -17.97 7.56
N CYS A 32 -1.16 -19.16 7.08
CA CYS A 32 -2.40 -19.50 6.41
C CYS A 32 -3.18 -20.55 7.25
N PRO A 33 -3.86 -20.11 8.33
CA PRO A 33 -4.53 -21.03 9.27
C PRO A 33 -5.80 -21.66 8.68
N PHE A 34 -6.43 -21.01 7.68
CA PHE A 34 -7.70 -21.45 7.09
C PHE A 34 -7.50 -22.26 5.79
N GLY A 35 -6.41 -23.02 5.71
CA GLY A 35 -6.14 -23.94 4.61
C GLY A 35 -5.89 -23.26 3.26
N GLN A 36 -6.51 -23.78 2.20
CA GLN A 36 -6.22 -23.35 0.82
C GLN A 36 -6.65 -21.92 0.49
N GLU A 37 -7.71 -21.45 1.11
CA GLU A 37 -8.22 -20.07 0.90
C GLU A 37 -7.21 -19.02 1.34
N SER A 38 -6.68 -19.14 2.57
CA SER A 38 -5.63 -18.22 3.06
C SER A 38 -4.36 -18.29 2.21
N VAL A 39 -4.02 -19.45 1.65
CA VAL A 39 -2.89 -19.61 0.74
C VAL A 39 -3.17 -18.89 -0.58
N SER A 40 -4.39 -19.03 -1.11
CA SER A 40 -4.79 -18.32 -2.34
C SER A 40 -4.68 -16.81 -2.17
N GLN A 41 -5.13 -16.28 -1.03
CA GLN A 41 -5.02 -14.87 -0.71
C GLN A 41 -3.56 -14.40 -0.60
N ALA A 42 -2.69 -15.16 0.07
CA ALA A 42 -1.27 -14.85 0.15
C ALA A 42 -0.57 -14.90 -1.22
N LEU A 43 -0.98 -15.81 -2.10
CA LEU A 43 -0.45 -15.90 -3.47
C LEU A 43 -0.92 -14.75 -4.37
N LYS A 44 -2.08 -14.13 -4.12
CA LYS A 44 -2.51 -12.90 -4.81
C LYS A 44 -1.50 -11.75 -4.60
N GLU A 45 -0.93 -11.65 -3.39
CA GLU A 45 0.13 -10.67 -3.13
C GLU A 45 1.40 -10.97 -3.95
N VAL A 46 1.79 -12.25 -4.09
CA VAL A 46 2.92 -12.65 -4.95
C VAL A 46 2.66 -12.30 -6.42
N GLU A 47 1.45 -12.55 -6.90
CA GLU A 47 1.04 -12.19 -8.27
C GLU A 47 1.09 -10.67 -8.49
N ALA A 48 0.64 -9.88 -7.50
CA ALA A 48 0.68 -8.43 -7.55
C ALA A 48 2.13 -7.90 -7.68
N TYR A 49 3.10 -8.49 -6.99
CA TYR A 49 4.51 -8.12 -7.14
C TYR A 49 5.06 -8.38 -8.55
N THR A 50 4.58 -9.41 -9.23
CA THR A 50 5.02 -9.73 -10.60
C THR A 50 4.31 -8.87 -11.65
N LEU A 51 3.10 -8.40 -11.35
CA LEU A 51 2.26 -7.64 -12.29
C LEU A 51 2.94 -6.35 -12.76
N PHE A 52 3.59 -5.63 -11.84
CA PHE A 52 4.23 -4.34 -12.12
C PHE A 52 5.75 -4.43 -12.33
N ALA A 53 6.32 -5.62 -12.20
CA ALA A 53 7.76 -5.80 -12.39
C ALA A 53 8.17 -5.72 -13.89
N PRO A 54 9.36 -5.15 -14.21
CA PRO A 54 10.18 -4.32 -13.33
C PRO A 54 9.69 -2.86 -13.32
N HIS A 55 9.56 -2.25 -12.15
CA HIS A 55 9.29 -0.83 -12.00
C HIS A 55 10.18 -0.23 -10.90
N PRO A 56 10.87 0.91 -11.13
CA PRO A 56 11.86 1.42 -10.19
C PRO A 56 11.27 1.88 -8.85
N ASN A 57 9.98 2.22 -8.81
CA ASN A 57 9.31 2.74 -7.61
C ASN A 57 8.28 1.74 -7.01
N ILE A 58 8.26 0.50 -7.46
CA ILE A 58 7.39 -0.56 -6.91
C ILE A 58 8.26 -1.74 -6.51
N ILE A 59 8.05 -2.26 -5.31
CA ILE A 59 8.76 -3.44 -4.85
C ILE A 59 8.42 -4.65 -5.73
N HIS A 60 9.37 -5.53 -5.96
CA HIS A 60 9.17 -6.81 -6.61
C HIS A 60 9.61 -7.95 -5.68
N SER A 61 8.96 -9.10 -5.80
CA SER A 61 9.42 -10.30 -5.10
C SER A 61 10.60 -10.93 -5.83
N ILE A 62 11.58 -11.41 -5.05
CA ILE A 62 12.74 -12.14 -5.57
C ILE A 62 12.36 -13.60 -5.79
N ASP A 63 11.71 -14.19 -4.76
CA ASP A 63 11.26 -15.59 -4.79
C ASP A 63 10.12 -15.79 -3.79
N HIS A 64 9.44 -16.93 -3.87
CA HIS A 64 8.42 -17.32 -2.90
C HIS A 64 8.33 -18.85 -2.76
N ALA A 65 7.85 -19.29 -1.60
CA ALA A 65 7.65 -20.71 -1.30
C ALA A 65 6.39 -20.92 -0.44
N VAL A 66 5.75 -22.07 -0.62
CA VAL A 66 4.62 -22.52 0.22
C VAL A 66 5.04 -23.77 0.95
N GLN A 67 4.96 -23.76 2.28
CA GLN A 67 5.33 -24.86 3.14
C GLN A 67 4.10 -25.38 3.92
N ASN A 68 3.96 -26.69 4.02
CA ASN A 68 2.99 -27.31 4.91
C ASN A 68 3.58 -27.34 6.34
N ASP A 69 2.85 -26.82 7.32
CA ASP A 69 3.25 -26.88 8.71
C ASP A 69 3.00 -28.31 9.24
N SER A 70 4.04 -29.14 9.26
CA SER A 70 3.98 -30.55 9.68
C SER A 70 3.92 -30.74 11.20
N SER A 71 3.66 -29.71 12.01
CA SER A 71 3.85 -29.73 13.48
C SER A 71 2.60 -29.95 14.32
N THR A 72 1.48 -30.44 13.77
CA THR A 72 0.34 -30.87 14.61
C THR A 72 -0.03 -32.35 14.39
N LYS A 73 0.87 -33.24 14.75
CA LYS A 73 0.44 -34.59 15.18
C LYS A 73 -0.05 -34.47 16.62
N VAL A 74 -1.23 -33.94 16.83
CA VAL A 74 -1.96 -34.20 18.07
C VAL A 74 -2.57 -35.60 17.92
N SER A 75 -1.99 -36.55 18.67
CA SER A 75 -2.58 -37.88 18.89
C SER A 75 -3.88 -37.67 19.67
N GLY A 76 -5.00 -37.59 18.98
CA GLY A 76 -6.32 -37.47 19.56
C GLY A 76 -7.34 -38.07 18.60
N ILE A 77 -8.04 -39.10 19.09
CA ILE A 77 -9.10 -39.87 18.45
C ILE A 77 -10.23 -38.95 18.00
N GLY A 78 -10.40 -38.78 16.69
CA GLY A 78 -11.51 -38.01 16.10
C GLY A 78 -11.24 -37.81 14.61
N ASN A 79 -12.05 -38.45 13.76
CA ASN A 79 -12.07 -38.30 12.30
C ASN A 79 -12.66 -36.93 11.93
N GLU A 80 -11.86 -35.88 12.00
CA GLU A 80 -12.10 -34.64 11.25
C GLU A 80 -10.80 -34.32 10.50
N ALA A 81 -10.91 -34.16 9.18
CA ALA A 81 -9.82 -33.76 8.32
C ALA A 81 -9.37 -32.33 8.73
N SER A 82 -8.46 -32.25 9.70
CA SER A 82 -7.83 -30.99 10.06
C SER A 82 -7.07 -30.50 8.86
N SER A 83 -7.55 -29.43 8.22
CA SER A 83 -6.84 -28.76 7.15
C SER A 83 -5.47 -28.35 7.69
N ALA A 84 -4.42 -28.99 7.17
CA ALA A 84 -3.05 -28.70 7.60
C ALA A 84 -2.77 -27.21 7.37
N SER A 85 -2.40 -26.50 8.43
CA SER A 85 -2.00 -25.10 8.30
C SER A 85 -0.80 -24.98 7.36
N LYS A 86 -0.79 -23.94 6.57
CA LYS A 86 0.28 -23.68 5.60
C LYS A 86 0.93 -22.33 5.90
N THR A 87 2.16 -22.17 5.45
CA THR A 87 2.88 -20.91 5.53
C THR A 87 3.40 -20.53 4.15
N VAL A 88 3.14 -19.30 3.74
CA VAL A 88 3.70 -18.70 2.53
C VAL A 88 4.88 -17.83 2.93
N TYR A 89 6.01 -18.00 2.26
CA TYR A 89 7.22 -17.20 2.40
C TYR A 89 7.42 -16.39 1.13
N ILE A 90 7.69 -15.09 1.27
CA ILE A 90 7.98 -14.19 0.16
C ILE A 90 9.33 -13.53 0.45
N LEU A 91 10.29 -13.70 -0.44
CA LEU A 91 11.61 -13.08 -0.35
C LEU A 91 11.58 -11.76 -1.10
N LEU A 92 11.91 -10.66 -0.39
CA LEU A 92 11.86 -9.29 -0.88
C LEU A 92 13.24 -8.62 -0.74
N PRO A 93 13.56 -7.60 -1.54
CA PRO A 93 14.72 -6.75 -1.30
C PRO A 93 14.66 -6.13 0.10
N TYR A 94 15.82 -5.96 0.72
CA TYR A 94 15.95 -5.24 1.97
C TYR A 94 16.51 -3.83 1.75
N TYR A 95 15.79 -2.82 2.25
CA TYR A 95 16.19 -1.42 2.18
C TYR A 95 16.67 -0.95 3.55
N ARG A 96 17.95 -0.59 3.65
CA ARG A 96 18.61 -0.28 4.95
C ARG A 96 18.10 1.00 5.58
N ARG A 97 17.64 1.97 4.77
CA ARG A 97 17.13 3.27 5.24
C ARG A 97 15.74 3.21 5.84
N GLY A 98 15.07 2.04 5.81
CA GLY A 98 13.71 1.92 6.31
C GLY A 98 12.68 2.64 5.43
N ASN A 99 11.56 3.00 6.03
CA ASN A 99 10.42 3.63 5.37
C ASN A 99 10.23 5.11 5.79
N LEU A 100 9.27 5.79 5.18
CA LEU A 100 9.00 7.19 5.54
C LEU A 100 8.49 7.37 6.97
N GLN A 101 7.83 6.35 7.57
CA GLN A 101 7.42 6.41 8.97
C GLN A 101 8.62 6.41 9.92
N ASP A 102 9.65 5.61 9.59
CA ASP A 102 10.90 5.61 10.36
C ASP A 102 11.56 6.99 10.30
N THR A 103 11.54 7.63 9.12
CA THR A 103 12.06 8.99 8.94
C THR A 103 11.23 10.02 9.72
N ILE A 104 9.88 9.92 9.71
CA ILE A 104 9.01 10.78 10.51
C ILE A 104 9.36 10.64 12.00
N ASN A 105 9.48 9.41 12.49
CA ASN A 105 9.81 9.14 13.89
C ASN A 105 11.19 9.70 14.28
N ALA A 106 12.20 9.51 13.42
CA ALA A 106 13.53 10.08 13.63
C ALA A 106 13.51 11.61 13.66
N ASN A 107 12.76 12.24 12.73
CA ASN A 107 12.58 13.70 12.71
C ASN A 107 11.93 14.24 13.98
N LEU A 108 10.90 13.55 14.50
CA LEU A 108 10.23 13.93 15.75
C LEU A 108 11.20 13.87 16.94
N VAL A 109 12.00 12.80 17.04
CA VAL A 109 12.99 12.63 18.13
C VAL A 109 14.10 13.69 18.03
N ASN A 110 14.57 13.98 16.83
CA ASN A 110 15.67 14.92 16.61
C ASN A 110 15.21 16.39 16.45
N HIS A 111 13.91 16.66 16.58
CA HIS A 111 13.31 17.98 16.32
C HIS A 111 13.66 18.55 14.95
N THR A 112 13.79 17.68 13.95
CA THR A 112 14.04 18.01 12.55
C THR A 112 12.76 17.83 11.72
N ARG A 113 12.82 18.18 10.42
CA ARG A 113 11.70 18.06 9.48
C ARG A 113 12.20 17.58 8.12
N PHE A 114 11.28 17.06 7.33
CA PHE A 114 11.57 16.84 5.91
C PHE A 114 11.85 18.18 5.20
N GLY A 115 12.91 18.21 4.40
CA GLY A 115 13.05 19.25 3.37
C GLY A 115 11.88 19.14 2.39
N GLU A 116 11.14 20.25 2.20
CA GLU A 116 9.88 20.20 1.42
C GLU A 116 10.14 19.83 -0.04
N ARG A 117 11.20 20.38 -0.64
CA ARG A 117 11.61 20.05 -2.01
C ARG A 117 11.93 18.55 -2.16
N ARG A 118 12.73 18.01 -1.24
CA ARG A 118 13.06 16.58 -1.23
C ARG A 118 11.81 15.71 -1.04
N LEU A 119 10.90 16.09 -0.15
CA LEU A 119 9.64 15.39 0.03
C LEU A 119 8.82 15.37 -1.25
N MET A 120 8.66 16.50 -1.93
CA MET A 120 7.92 16.57 -3.20
C MET A 120 8.57 15.71 -4.29
N GLN A 121 9.90 15.66 -4.36
CA GLN A 121 10.62 14.75 -5.27
C GLN A 121 10.34 13.26 -4.95
N LEU A 122 10.31 12.89 -3.68
CA LEU A 122 9.90 11.53 -3.26
C LEU A 122 8.44 11.25 -3.66
N MET A 123 7.54 12.18 -3.41
CA MET A 123 6.12 12.02 -3.76
C MET A 123 5.91 11.91 -5.27
N LEU A 124 6.71 12.62 -6.09
CA LEU A 124 6.71 12.42 -7.54
C LEU A 124 7.11 10.99 -7.93
N GLY A 125 8.07 10.39 -7.22
CA GLY A 125 8.44 8.99 -7.41
C GLY A 125 7.30 8.03 -7.03
N VAL A 126 6.58 8.31 -5.93
CA VAL A 126 5.37 7.54 -5.55
C VAL A 126 4.27 7.69 -6.59
N CYS A 127 4.06 8.91 -7.13
CA CYS A 127 3.10 9.13 -8.23
C CYS A 127 3.45 8.31 -9.48
N LYS A 128 4.74 8.11 -9.79
CA LYS A 128 5.16 7.22 -10.90
C LYS A 128 4.76 5.77 -10.64
N ALA A 129 4.88 5.30 -9.39
CA ALA A 129 4.38 3.97 -9.01
C ALA A 129 2.86 3.87 -9.16
N LEU A 130 2.12 4.85 -8.63
CA LEU A 130 0.66 4.91 -8.76
C LEU A 130 0.22 5.00 -10.22
N LYS A 131 0.91 5.77 -11.05
CA LYS A 131 0.61 5.85 -12.49
C LYS A 131 0.71 4.48 -13.16
N ALA A 132 1.74 3.70 -12.83
CA ALA A 132 1.88 2.34 -13.37
C ALA A 132 0.74 1.40 -12.93
N MET A 133 0.12 1.65 -11.78
CA MET A 133 -1.05 0.90 -11.28
C MET A 133 -2.36 1.44 -11.85
N HIS A 134 -2.58 2.76 -11.77
CA HIS A 134 -3.82 3.42 -12.20
C HIS A 134 -4.03 3.36 -13.72
N GLN A 135 -2.94 3.24 -14.48
CA GLN A 135 -2.95 3.20 -15.96
C GLN A 135 -2.31 1.91 -16.49
N TYR A 136 -2.46 0.81 -15.74
CA TYR A 136 -1.88 -0.47 -16.15
C TYR A 136 -2.52 -0.96 -17.45
N HIS A 137 -1.69 -1.49 -18.35
CA HIS A 137 -2.12 -2.17 -19.58
C HIS A 137 -1.68 -3.62 -19.52
N VAL A 138 -2.57 -4.54 -19.85
CA VAL A 138 -2.28 -5.97 -19.86
C VAL A 138 -1.10 -6.25 -20.81
N ARG A 139 0.00 -6.76 -20.25
CA ARG A 139 1.20 -7.09 -21.03
C ARG A 139 1.05 -8.45 -21.70
N ASN A 140 1.70 -8.62 -22.85
CA ASN A 140 1.94 -9.95 -23.43
C ASN A 140 2.93 -10.69 -22.53
N THR A 141 2.47 -11.28 -21.45
CA THR A 141 3.28 -12.27 -20.75
C THR A 141 3.18 -13.58 -21.54
N PRO A 142 4.29 -14.19 -22.01
CA PRO A 142 4.23 -15.55 -22.53
C PRO A 142 3.62 -16.42 -21.43
N SER A 143 2.58 -17.19 -21.78
CA SER A 143 1.89 -18.05 -20.82
C SER A 143 2.93 -18.89 -20.07
N ARG A 144 2.71 -19.17 -18.78
CA ARG A 144 3.60 -20.02 -17.96
C ARG A 144 3.93 -21.35 -18.67
N ALA A 145 3.05 -21.80 -19.59
CA ALA A 145 3.28 -22.93 -20.47
C ALA A 145 4.36 -22.66 -21.54
N ALA A 146 4.41 -21.45 -22.11
CA ALA A 146 5.44 -21.06 -23.07
C ALA A 146 6.80 -20.82 -22.40
N ALA A 147 6.83 -20.21 -21.21
CA ALA A 147 8.06 -20.05 -20.41
C ALA A 147 8.60 -21.41 -19.93
N LYS A 148 7.74 -22.38 -19.63
CA LYS A 148 8.12 -23.75 -19.30
C LYS A 148 8.65 -24.52 -20.54
N ALA A 149 8.04 -24.30 -21.70
CA ALA A 149 8.49 -24.91 -22.96
C ALA A 149 9.90 -24.42 -23.35
N VAL A 150 10.18 -23.11 -23.22
CA VAL A 150 11.51 -22.54 -23.46
C VAL A 150 12.55 -23.04 -22.47
N ARG A 151 12.16 -23.30 -21.21
CA ARG A 151 13.03 -23.85 -20.17
C ARG A 151 13.28 -25.35 -20.36
N ASP A 152 12.27 -26.08 -20.85
CA ASP A 152 12.37 -27.51 -21.17
C ASP A 152 13.16 -27.75 -22.48
N GLU A 153 13.13 -26.83 -23.44
CA GLU A 153 14.00 -26.88 -24.65
C GLU A 153 15.46 -26.57 -24.34
N ALA A 154 15.74 -25.63 -23.39
CA ALA A 154 17.11 -25.33 -22.97
C ALA A 154 17.74 -26.45 -22.09
N ALA A 155 16.91 -27.31 -21.48
CA ALA A 155 17.36 -28.47 -20.67
C ALA A 155 17.42 -29.79 -21.45
N GLY A 156 17.21 -29.76 -22.77
CA GLY A 156 16.84 -30.90 -23.60
C GLY A 156 17.98 -31.61 -24.34
N GLU A 157 19.21 -31.72 -23.81
CA GLU A 157 20.18 -32.65 -24.39
C GLU A 157 20.62 -33.82 -23.46
N ASP A 158 20.31 -33.77 -22.13
CA ASP A 158 20.72 -34.84 -21.21
C ASP A 158 19.59 -35.69 -20.60
N ALA A 159 18.30 -35.42 -20.92
CA ALA A 159 17.16 -36.08 -20.26
C ALA A 159 16.53 -37.27 -20.99
N ASP A 160 16.95 -37.57 -22.22
CA ASP A 160 16.35 -38.67 -23.00
C ASP A 160 16.81 -40.07 -22.59
N ALA A 161 17.89 -40.19 -21.87
CA ALA A 161 18.36 -41.48 -21.34
C ALA A 161 17.61 -41.95 -20.08
N ALA A 162 17.12 -41.04 -19.26
CA ALA A 162 16.40 -41.36 -18.00
C ALA A 162 14.92 -41.69 -18.20
N ARG A 163 14.30 -41.21 -19.29
CA ARG A 163 12.86 -41.46 -19.55
C ARG A 163 12.55 -42.83 -20.13
N ARG A 164 13.52 -43.50 -20.75
CA ARG A 164 13.30 -44.87 -21.30
C ARG A 164 13.20 -45.96 -20.23
N ASN A 165 13.81 -45.77 -19.10
CA ASN A 165 13.76 -46.75 -17.98
C ASN A 165 12.52 -46.64 -17.09
N ALA A 166 11.86 -45.48 -17.07
CA ALA A 166 10.64 -45.30 -16.22
C ALA A 166 9.35 -45.79 -16.90
N ARG A 167 9.36 -46.01 -18.23
CA ARG A 167 8.17 -46.43 -19.01
C ARG A 167 7.96 -47.96 -19.01
N ALA A 168 8.96 -48.74 -18.58
CA ALA A 168 8.90 -50.19 -18.53
C ALA A 168 8.25 -50.75 -17.26
N GLN A 169 8.12 -49.96 -16.18
CA GLN A 169 7.59 -50.43 -14.89
C GLN A 169 6.13 -50.07 -14.60
N LYS A 170 5.40 -49.44 -15.53
CA LYS A 170 3.99 -49.02 -15.30
C LYS A 170 2.97 -49.75 -16.17
N ARG A 171 3.25 -51.02 -16.46
CA ARG A 171 2.33 -51.86 -17.25
C ARG A 171 2.00 -53.17 -16.53
N THR A 172 1.47 -53.07 -15.31
CA THR A 172 0.65 -54.14 -14.67
C THR A 172 -0.09 -53.49 -13.51
N MET A 173 -1.32 -53.17 -13.70
CA MET A 173 -2.44 -53.42 -12.80
C MET A 173 -3.71 -52.83 -13.45
N THR A 174 -4.55 -53.75 -13.82
CA THR A 174 -5.85 -53.60 -14.44
C THR A 174 -6.93 -53.22 -13.43
N ALA A 175 -7.82 -52.38 -13.92
CA ALA A 175 -9.29 -52.37 -13.77
C ALA A 175 -9.94 -53.07 -12.55
N ASP A 176 -10.75 -52.38 -11.79
CA ASP A 176 -12.18 -52.70 -11.69
C ASP A 176 -12.98 -51.64 -10.91
N GLN A 177 -14.23 -51.49 -11.37
CA GLN A 177 -15.48 -51.14 -10.71
C GLN A 177 -15.88 -49.66 -10.52
N THR A 178 -16.73 -49.31 -11.45
CA THR A 178 -17.90 -48.43 -11.38
C THR A 178 -18.84 -48.76 -10.22
N HIS A 179 -19.36 -47.76 -9.50
CA HIS A 179 -20.81 -47.59 -9.25
C HIS A 179 -21.16 -46.24 -8.61
N GLN A 180 -22.10 -45.59 -9.28
CA GLN A 180 -23.10 -44.60 -8.90
C GLN A 180 -23.38 -44.44 -7.39
N GLN A 181 -23.49 -43.16 -6.97
CA GLN A 181 -24.76 -42.66 -6.36
C GLN A 181 -24.75 -41.14 -6.32
N ASP A 182 -25.75 -40.58 -7.06
CA ASP A 182 -26.28 -39.24 -6.84
C ASP A 182 -26.84 -39.09 -5.43
N LEU A 183 -26.51 -38.01 -4.73
CA LEU A 183 -27.40 -37.37 -3.77
C LEU A 183 -26.98 -35.89 -3.61
N ASN A 184 -27.93 -35.03 -3.82
CA ASN A 184 -28.06 -33.60 -3.56
C ASN A 184 -27.12 -33.09 -2.46
N ASP A 185 -26.18 -32.24 -2.85
CA ASP A 185 -25.62 -31.22 -1.99
C ASP A 185 -26.07 -29.86 -2.53
N GLU A 186 -26.94 -29.22 -1.81
CA GLU A 186 -27.18 -27.78 -1.92
C GLU A 186 -25.85 -27.11 -1.56
N GLN A 187 -25.09 -26.76 -2.59
CA GLN A 187 -23.89 -25.95 -2.44
C GLN A 187 -24.31 -24.56 -1.98
N GLU A 188 -24.12 -24.30 -0.69
CA GLU A 188 -23.96 -22.93 -0.22
C GLU A 188 -22.81 -22.30 -1.02
N GLN A 189 -23.18 -21.39 -1.94
CA GLN A 189 -22.20 -20.61 -2.68
C GLN A 189 -21.44 -19.72 -1.69
N PRO A 190 -20.11 -19.73 -1.69
CA PRO A 190 -19.32 -18.79 -0.89
C PRO A 190 -19.71 -17.36 -1.26
N LEU A 191 -20.02 -16.54 -0.27
CA LEU A 191 -20.46 -15.15 -0.39
C LEU A 191 -19.39 -14.17 -0.92
N MET A 192 -18.21 -14.65 -1.28
CA MET A 192 -17.12 -13.84 -1.81
C MET A 192 -16.61 -14.43 -3.12
N PRO A 193 -16.43 -13.62 -4.17
CA PRO A 193 -15.84 -14.09 -5.42
C PRO A 193 -14.35 -14.32 -5.25
N ASP A 194 -13.95 -15.57 -5.13
CA ASP A 194 -12.58 -16.02 -4.88
C ASP A 194 -11.55 -15.69 -5.98
N ASP A 195 -11.94 -15.02 -7.07
CA ASP A 195 -11.10 -14.85 -8.24
C ASP A 195 -11.16 -13.47 -8.89
N GLU A 196 -11.31 -12.38 -8.13
CA GLU A 196 -11.48 -11.06 -8.75
C GLU A 196 -10.26 -10.62 -9.58
N ILE A 197 -9.05 -10.91 -9.11
CA ILE A 197 -7.82 -10.59 -9.87
C ILE A 197 -7.68 -11.57 -11.04
N THR A 198 -7.89 -12.86 -10.84
CA THR A 198 -7.74 -13.91 -11.85
C THR A 198 -8.88 -13.87 -12.87
N ARG A 199 -10.15 -13.74 -12.46
CA ARG A 199 -11.31 -13.58 -13.37
C ARG A 199 -11.27 -12.26 -14.14
N ALA A 200 -10.73 -11.24 -13.51
CA ALA A 200 -10.53 -9.98 -14.17
C ALA A 200 -9.41 -10.03 -15.24
N GLN A 201 -8.52 -11.03 -15.22
CA GLN A 201 -7.54 -11.30 -16.28
C GLN A 201 -8.09 -12.23 -17.36
N GLU A 202 -9.09 -13.07 -17.04
CA GLU A 202 -9.71 -13.98 -17.99
C GLU A 202 -10.50 -13.20 -19.07
N GLY A 203 -10.14 -13.41 -20.32
CA GLY A 203 -10.83 -12.86 -21.49
C GLY A 203 -10.36 -11.50 -21.99
N LYS A 204 -9.38 -10.84 -21.36
CA LYS A 204 -8.81 -9.59 -21.87
C LYS A 204 -7.59 -9.84 -22.76
N LYS A 205 -7.54 -9.07 -23.86
CA LYS A 205 -6.43 -9.15 -24.81
C LYS A 205 -5.25 -8.31 -24.31
N PRO A 206 -4.00 -8.68 -24.71
CA PRO A 206 -2.85 -7.81 -24.50
C PRO A 206 -3.09 -6.41 -25.05
N GLY A 207 -2.76 -5.39 -24.27
CA GLY A 207 -3.02 -3.99 -24.60
C GLY A 207 -4.31 -3.41 -24.00
N ASP A 208 -5.21 -4.25 -23.46
CA ASP A 208 -6.40 -3.75 -22.76
C ASP A 208 -6.00 -2.94 -21.52
N ALA A 209 -6.58 -1.75 -21.40
CA ALA A 209 -6.37 -0.90 -20.23
C ALA A 209 -7.05 -1.51 -19.01
N ARG A 210 -6.34 -1.48 -17.87
CA ARG A 210 -6.85 -1.90 -16.59
C ARG A 210 -6.24 -1.05 -15.49
N ALA A 211 -7.06 -0.50 -14.62
CA ALA A 211 -6.57 0.22 -13.46
C ALA A 211 -6.58 -0.69 -12.22
N TYR A 212 -5.63 -0.41 -11.32
CA TYR A 212 -5.58 -0.97 -9.98
C TYR A 212 -5.43 0.15 -8.97
N ALA A 213 -6.06 0.03 -7.81
CA ALA A 213 -5.82 0.89 -6.67
C ALA A 213 -5.05 0.12 -5.59
N HIS A 214 -4.07 0.77 -4.99
CA HIS A 214 -3.23 0.20 -3.93
C HIS A 214 -4.02 0.01 -2.62
N ARG A 215 -4.85 0.98 -2.26
CA ARG A 215 -5.78 1.05 -1.10
C ARG A 215 -5.14 1.14 0.29
N ASP A 216 -3.82 1.05 0.43
CA ASP A 216 -3.12 1.26 1.73
C ASP A 216 -1.84 2.09 1.58
N ILE A 217 -1.94 3.25 0.92
CA ILE A 217 -0.84 4.22 0.84
C ILE A 217 -0.69 4.89 2.20
N LYS A 218 0.52 4.76 2.79
CA LYS A 218 0.89 5.38 4.07
C LYS A 218 2.41 5.48 4.17
N PRO A 219 2.96 6.28 5.10
CA PRO A 219 4.41 6.41 5.25
C PRO A 219 5.12 5.07 5.48
N GLY A 220 4.50 4.14 6.23
CA GLY A 220 5.06 2.81 6.52
C GLY A 220 5.19 1.92 5.28
N ASN A 221 4.43 2.17 4.21
CA ASN A 221 4.44 1.39 2.98
C ASN A 221 5.29 2.04 1.87
N ILE A 222 6.10 3.07 2.17
CA ILE A 222 7.01 3.72 1.23
C ILE A 222 8.43 3.61 1.79
N MET A 223 9.20 2.65 1.25
CA MET A 223 10.60 2.48 1.59
C MET A 223 11.47 3.50 0.87
N LEU A 224 12.64 3.78 1.43
CA LEU A 224 13.68 4.55 0.79
C LEU A 224 14.79 3.61 0.30
N SER A 225 15.16 3.72 -0.97
CA SER A 225 16.34 3.03 -1.49
C SER A 225 17.61 3.48 -0.76
N ASP A 226 18.69 2.72 -0.90
CA ASP A 226 19.95 3.00 -0.20
C ASP A 226 20.58 4.36 -0.60
N ASP A 227 20.24 4.91 -1.78
CA ASP A 227 20.61 6.27 -2.18
C ASP A 227 19.80 7.37 -1.46
N GLY A 228 18.72 6.98 -0.78
CA GLY A 228 17.80 7.87 -0.07
C GLY A 228 16.98 8.78 -0.98
N ARG A 229 17.01 8.60 -2.30
CA ARG A 229 16.35 9.46 -3.30
C ARG A 229 15.19 8.78 -3.99
N THR A 230 15.21 7.46 -4.09
CA THR A 230 14.18 6.69 -4.79
C THR A 230 13.20 6.10 -3.79
N PRO A 231 11.92 6.50 -3.80
CA PRO A 231 10.88 5.87 -2.98
C PRO A 231 10.45 4.56 -3.64
N ILE A 232 10.23 3.53 -2.82
CA ILE A 232 9.77 2.22 -3.24
C ILE A 232 8.45 1.92 -2.55
N LEU A 233 7.37 1.88 -3.32
CA LEU A 233 6.05 1.50 -2.83
C LEU A 233 6.00 0.00 -2.60
N MET A 234 5.58 -0.40 -1.40
CA MET A 234 5.55 -1.79 -0.97
C MET A 234 4.16 -2.20 -0.46
N ASP A 235 4.02 -3.48 -0.10
CA ASP A 235 2.81 -4.07 0.47
C ASP A 235 1.60 -4.01 -0.46
N LEU A 236 1.63 -4.82 -1.52
CA LEU A 236 0.55 -4.92 -2.51
C LEU A 236 -0.58 -5.88 -2.06
N GLY A 237 -0.65 -6.22 -0.77
CA GLY A 237 -1.67 -7.13 -0.23
C GLY A 237 -3.10 -6.59 -0.30
N SER A 238 -3.26 -5.27 -0.36
CA SER A 238 -4.56 -4.58 -0.49
C SER A 238 -4.91 -4.17 -1.93
N LEU A 239 -4.04 -4.53 -2.91
CA LEU A 239 -4.23 -4.16 -4.31
C LEU A 239 -5.57 -4.70 -4.85
N ALA A 240 -6.35 -3.84 -5.47
CA ALA A 240 -7.64 -4.23 -6.06
C ALA A 240 -7.85 -3.61 -7.44
N PRO A 241 -8.60 -4.31 -8.33
CA PRO A 241 -9.05 -3.74 -9.60
C PRO A 241 -9.84 -2.46 -9.40
N SER A 242 -9.71 -1.53 -10.34
CA SER A 242 -10.39 -0.24 -10.35
C SER A 242 -10.89 0.08 -11.79
N PRO A 243 -12.03 0.76 -11.97
CA PRO A 243 -13.02 1.11 -10.93
C PRO A 243 -13.82 -0.11 -10.44
N THR A 244 -14.33 -0.05 -9.20
CA THR A 244 -15.24 -1.05 -8.61
C THR A 244 -16.63 -0.43 -8.46
N PRO A 245 -17.59 -0.72 -9.37
CA PRO A 245 -18.98 -0.28 -9.22
C PRO A 245 -19.67 -1.02 -8.06
N ILE A 246 -20.37 -0.30 -7.21
CA ILE A 246 -21.09 -0.86 -6.06
C ILE A 246 -22.55 -1.03 -6.45
N THR A 247 -22.95 -2.24 -6.86
CA THR A 247 -24.27 -2.51 -7.41
C THR A 247 -25.30 -3.02 -6.38
N SER A 248 -24.83 -3.48 -5.21
CA SER A 248 -25.68 -4.02 -4.15
C SER A 248 -25.21 -3.61 -2.76
N ARG A 249 -26.13 -3.69 -1.78
CA ARG A 249 -25.80 -3.43 -0.38
C ARG A 249 -24.82 -4.46 0.20
N SER A 250 -24.94 -5.72 -0.19
CA SER A 250 -24.00 -6.78 0.23
C SER A 250 -22.59 -6.49 -0.26
N GLN A 251 -22.45 -6.06 -1.51
CA GLN A 251 -21.17 -5.64 -2.07
C GLN A 251 -20.61 -4.40 -1.35
N ALA A 252 -21.44 -3.42 -1.02
CA ALA A 252 -21.04 -2.24 -0.25
C ALA A 252 -20.44 -2.63 1.10
N ILE A 253 -21.13 -3.51 1.85
CA ILE A 253 -20.65 -4.01 3.14
C ILE A 253 -19.33 -4.78 2.96
N ALA A 254 -19.25 -5.70 1.99
CA ALA A 254 -18.03 -6.47 1.74
C ALA A 254 -16.82 -5.57 1.42
N VAL A 255 -16.99 -4.54 0.58
CA VAL A 255 -15.92 -3.59 0.27
C VAL A 255 -15.51 -2.78 1.50
N GLN A 256 -16.48 -2.39 2.33
CA GLN A 256 -16.21 -1.66 3.57
C GLN A 256 -15.46 -2.53 4.59
N ASP A 257 -15.83 -3.79 4.75
CA ASP A 257 -15.18 -4.74 5.65
C ASP A 257 -13.73 -5.03 5.19
N ILE A 258 -13.54 -5.27 3.88
CA ILE A 258 -12.20 -5.43 3.29
C ILE A 258 -11.35 -4.17 3.52
N ALA A 259 -11.93 -2.97 3.33
CA ALA A 259 -11.22 -1.74 3.60
C ALA A 259 -10.90 -1.57 5.09
N ALA A 260 -11.76 -2.04 6.00
CA ALA A 260 -11.52 -2.01 7.44
C ALA A 260 -10.36 -2.91 7.85
N GLU A 261 -10.20 -4.06 7.19
CA GLU A 261 -9.16 -5.04 7.46
C GLU A 261 -7.81 -4.67 6.81
N HIS A 262 -7.84 -4.21 5.54
CA HIS A 262 -6.65 -4.07 4.70
C HIS A 262 -6.19 -2.63 4.47
N SER A 263 -6.84 -1.61 5.03
CA SER A 263 -6.37 -0.23 4.95
C SER A 263 -6.21 0.40 6.32
N THR A 264 -5.26 1.33 6.42
CA THR A 264 -4.89 1.99 7.67
C THR A 264 -5.80 3.18 7.92
N MET A 265 -6.60 3.14 8.99
CA MET A 265 -7.69 4.07 9.28
C MET A 265 -7.32 5.57 9.11
N PRO A 266 -6.19 6.10 9.62
CA PRO A 266 -5.85 7.52 9.47
C PRO A 266 -5.56 7.98 8.04
N TYR A 267 -5.36 7.05 7.11
CA TYR A 267 -5.04 7.30 5.70
C TYR A 267 -6.16 6.87 4.76
N ARG A 268 -7.19 6.18 5.28
CA ARG A 268 -8.32 5.64 4.50
C ARG A 268 -9.20 6.75 3.98
N ALA A 269 -9.58 6.68 2.71
CA ALA A 269 -10.46 7.64 2.08
C ALA A 269 -11.91 7.56 2.61
N PRO A 270 -12.65 8.69 2.68
CA PRO A 270 -14.00 8.73 3.27
C PRO A 270 -14.98 7.77 2.62
N GLU A 271 -14.93 7.58 1.31
CA GLU A 271 -15.79 6.65 0.57
C GLU A 271 -15.57 5.17 0.90
N LEU A 272 -14.49 4.84 1.63
CA LEU A 272 -14.22 3.49 2.16
C LEU A 272 -14.70 3.30 3.61
N PHE A 273 -15.14 4.39 4.30
CA PHE A 273 -15.76 4.29 5.62
C PHE A 273 -17.26 4.07 5.53
N ASP A 274 -17.91 4.63 4.50
CA ASP A 274 -19.35 4.55 4.27
C ASP A 274 -19.59 4.28 2.77
N VAL A 275 -19.40 3.01 2.39
CA VAL A 275 -19.57 2.57 1.00
C VAL A 275 -21.04 2.55 0.62
N LYS A 276 -21.43 3.36 -0.37
CA LYS A 276 -22.83 3.52 -0.78
C LYS A 276 -23.17 2.69 -2.01
N THR A 277 -24.32 2.05 -2.02
CA THR A 277 -24.85 1.41 -3.22
C THR A 277 -25.09 2.47 -4.31
N GLY A 278 -24.68 2.17 -5.53
CA GLY A 278 -24.72 3.10 -6.67
C GLY A 278 -23.46 3.96 -6.81
N SER A 279 -22.51 3.92 -5.87
CA SER A 279 -21.22 4.59 -6.01
C SER A 279 -20.23 3.76 -6.79
N VAL A 280 -19.09 4.37 -7.11
CA VAL A 280 -17.95 3.72 -7.74
C VAL A 280 -16.71 4.00 -6.88
N ILE A 281 -16.03 2.95 -6.45
CA ILE A 281 -14.73 3.08 -5.79
C ILE A 281 -13.64 3.00 -6.85
N ASP A 282 -12.85 4.05 -6.98
CA ASP A 282 -11.82 4.16 -8.00
C ASP A 282 -10.42 4.46 -7.43
N THR A 283 -9.46 4.79 -8.29
CA THR A 283 -8.07 5.08 -7.92
C THR A 283 -7.90 6.37 -7.10
N LYS A 284 -8.94 7.19 -6.96
CA LYS A 284 -8.93 8.43 -6.16
C LYS A 284 -8.78 8.17 -4.65
N VAL A 285 -9.04 6.93 -4.20
CA VAL A 285 -8.73 6.51 -2.81
C VAL A 285 -7.23 6.60 -2.51
N ASP A 286 -6.37 6.27 -3.48
CA ASP A 286 -4.91 6.36 -3.33
C ASP A 286 -4.43 7.81 -3.30
N ILE A 287 -5.07 8.70 -4.06
CA ILE A 287 -4.76 10.14 -4.07
C ILE A 287 -5.04 10.76 -2.69
N TRP A 288 -6.18 10.42 -2.07
CA TRP A 288 -6.47 10.82 -0.70
C TRP A 288 -5.40 10.32 0.28
N SER A 289 -5.09 9.03 0.23
CA SER A 289 -4.11 8.40 1.12
C SER A 289 -2.72 9.01 0.96
N LEU A 290 -2.34 9.37 -0.28
CA LEU A 290 -1.09 10.09 -0.56
C LEU A 290 -1.11 11.52 0.00
N GLY A 291 -2.24 12.22 -0.07
CA GLY A 291 -2.43 13.53 0.58
C GLY A 291 -2.21 13.45 2.10
N CYS A 292 -2.82 12.44 2.75
CA CYS A 292 -2.59 12.17 4.18
C CYS A 292 -1.12 11.85 4.47
N THR A 293 -0.46 11.10 3.59
CA THR A 293 0.96 10.73 3.70
C THR A 293 1.87 11.96 3.60
N MET A 294 1.62 12.85 2.63
CA MET A 294 2.36 14.12 2.50
C MET A 294 2.20 14.98 3.73
N TYR A 295 0.98 15.15 4.23
CA TYR A 295 0.73 15.88 5.47
C TYR A 295 1.48 15.27 6.64
N ALA A 296 1.44 13.94 6.80
CA ALA A 296 2.13 13.24 7.89
C ALA A 296 3.66 13.45 7.84
N CYS A 297 4.26 13.42 6.65
CA CYS A 297 5.68 13.74 6.48
C CYS A 297 6.02 15.19 6.88
N LEU A 298 5.14 16.15 6.59
CA LEU A 298 5.37 17.56 6.90
C LEU A 298 5.16 17.88 8.38
N ILE A 299 4.16 17.26 9.02
CA ILE A 299 3.69 17.64 10.36
C ILE A 299 4.07 16.63 11.45
N GLY A 300 4.29 15.35 11.08
CA GLY A 300 4.64 14.27 12.01
C GLY A 300 3.52 13.30 12.34
N LYS A 301 2.27 13.59 11.95
CA LYS A 301 1.10 12.68 12.06
C LYS A 301 0.09 12.99 10.95
N SER A 302 -0.85 12.07 10.70
CA SER A 302 -1.88 12.28 9.67
C SER A 302 -2.77 13.48 9.99
N PRO A 303 -3.42 14.11 8.99
CA PRO A 303 -4.26 15.30 9.22
C PRO A 303 -5.43 15.04 10.17
N PHE A 304 -5.99 13.83 10.08
CA PHE A 304 -7.17 13.46 10.87
C PHE A 304 -6.82 12.98 12.27
N GLU A 305 -5.66 12.36 12.49
CA GLU A 305 -5.12 12.12 13.82
C GLU A 305 -4.82 13.44 14.53
N ALA A 306 -4.17 14.37 13.84
CA ALA A 306 -3.89 15.71 14.39
C ALA A 306 -5.18 16.41 14.80
N ARG A 307 -6.24 16.30 13.98
CA ARG A 307 -7.54 16.90 14.26
C ARG A 307 -8.30 16.20 15.38
N SER A 308 -8.31 14.87 15.39
CA SER A 308 -8.90 14.06 16.45
C SER A 308 -8.27 14.36 17.81
N ASP A 309 -6.94 14.44 17.88
CA ASP A 309 -6.21 14.80 19.10
C ASP A 309 -6.54 16.21 19.61
N GLU A 310 -6.69 17.16 18.67
CA GLU A 310 -7.01 18.55 19.01
C GLU A 310 -8.43 18.73 19.54
N THR A 311 -9.40 18.01 18.96
CA THR A 311 -10.82 18.15 19.30
C THR A 311 -11.30 17.14 20.32
N GLY A 312 -10.56 16.06 20.56
CA GLY A 312 -11.02 14.89 21.31
C GLY A 312 -12.12 14.11 20.60
N GLY A 313 -12.33 14.38 19.28
CA GLY A 313 -13.37 13.77 18.48
C GLY A 313 -12.96 12.41 17.89
N SER A 314 -13.93 11.73 17.28
CA SER A 314 -13.68 10.47 16.55
C SER A 314 -12.90 10.74 15.25
N LEU A 315 -11.84 10.00 15.00
CA LEU A 315 -11.05 10.06 13.79
C LEU A 315 -11.92 9.82 12.54
N SER A 316 -12.82 8.83 12.58
CA SER A 316 -13.71 8.53 11.45
C SER A 316 -14.68 9.68 11.13
N ILE A 317 -15.14 10.40 12.14
CA ILE A 317 -15.99 11.59 11.92
C ILE A 317 -15.18 12.70 11.26
N CYS A 318 -13.94 12.93 11.69
CA CYS A 318 -13.04 13.90 11.06
C CYS A 318 -12.79 13.55 9.58
N VAL A 319 -12.54 12.26 9.28
CA VAL A 319 -12.33 11.80 7.89
C VAL A 319 -13.59 12.01 7.04
N LEU A 320 -14.74 11.53 7.51
CA LEU A 320 -16.01 11.63 6.78
C LEU A 320 -16.45 13.08 6.52
N GLY A 321 -16.14 13.98 7.46
CA GLY A 321 -16.43 15.40 7.33
C GLY A 321 -15.35 16.20 6.60
N GLY A 322 -14.21 15.60 6.26
CA GLY A 322 -13.05 16.33 5.73
C GLY A 322 -12.53 17.38 6.71
N ASP A 323 -12.75 17.17 8.03
CA ASP A 323 -12.35 18.12 9.07
C ASP A 323 -10.87 17.94 9.43
N TRP A 324 -10.03 18.69 8.75
CA TRP A 324 -8.61 18.79 9.01
C TRP A 324 -8.12 20.22 8.78
N ARG A 325 -6.95 20.58 9.32
CA ARG A 325 -6.35 21.90 9.11
C ARG A 325 -4.83 21.88 9.29
N TRP A 326 -4.17 22.88 8.81
CA TRP A 326 -2.78 23.10 9.13
C TRP A 326 -2.64 23.59 10.57
N PRO A 327 -1.55 23.25 11.28
CA PRO A 327 -1.28 23.82 12.61
C PRO A 327 -1.31 25.34 12.58
N GLY A 328 -2.07 25.97 13.47
CA GLY A 328 -2.22 27.43 13.57
C GLY A 328 -3.31 28.06 12.70
N GLU A 329 -3.95 27.35 11.80
CA GLU A 329 -5.10 27.83 10.98
C GLU A 329 -6.42 27.89 11.76
N GLY A 330 -6.51 28.13 12.99
CA GLY A 330 -7.79 28.04 13.70
C GLY A 330 -8.13 29.25 14.59
N ASN A 331 -7.24 30.19 14.78
CA ASN A 331 -7.47 31.29 15.74
C ASN A 331 -8.03 32.58 15.14
N ASN A 332 -8.24 32.69 13.82
CA ASN A 332 -8.70 33.92 13.19
C ASN A 332 -10.18 33.93 12.72
N ALA A 333 -10.90 32.81 12.78
CA ALA A 333 -12.29 32.74 12.31
C ALA A 333 -13.31 33.37 13.28
N ASN A 334 -12.95 33.74 14.51
CA ASN A 334 -13.85 34.31 15.52
C ASN A 334 -13.54 35.79 15.92
N LYS A 335 -12.82 36.55 15.07
CA LYS A 335 -12.72 38.02 15.25
C LYS A 335 -13.65 38.79 14.33
N GLY A 336 -14.85 38.31 14.14
CA GLY A 336 -15.92 39.00 13.44
C GLY A 336 -17.14 39.24 14.31
N LYS A 337 -17.19 40.41 15.00
CA LYS A 337 -18.27 41.10 15.72
C LYS A 337 -18.20 41.05 17.23
N ALA A 338 -17.41 41.98 17.79
CA ALA A 338 -17.75 42.59 19.06
C ALA A 338 -18.03 44.08 18.83
N PRO A 339 -19.04 44.68 19.50
CA PRO A 339 -19.44 46.06 19.25
C PRO A 339 -18.40 47.04 19.82
N SER A 340 -18.18 48.09 19.01
CA SER A 340 -17.35 49.24 19.36
C SER A 340 -17.75 49.85 20.70
N ARG A 341 -16.80 49.88 21.65
CA ARG A 341 -16.77 50.89 22.70
C ARG A 341 -15.43 51.60 22.62
N SER A 342 -15.54 52.86 22.28
CA SER A 342 -14.50 53.87 22.32
C SER A 342 -13.93 54.00 23.75
N ASN A 343 -12.59 54.00 23.91
CA ASN A 343 -11.90 55.02 24.68
C ASN A 343 -10.37 54.99 24.46
N THR A 344 -9.91 56.07 23.96
CA THR A 344 -8.67 56.86 24.15
C THR A 344 -7.40 56.25 24.74
N GLN A 345 -6.35 56.46 23.93
CA GLN A 345 -4.96 56.92 24.24
C GLN A 345 -4.04 56.00 25.07
N SER A 346 -2.99 55.50 24.42
CA SER A 346 -1.67 56.16 24.46
C SER A 346 -0.67 55.41 23.57
N SER A 347 0.05 56.21 22.82
CA SER A 347 1.17 55.83 21.97
C SER A 347 2.38 55.38 22.80
N VAL A 348 2.92 54.18 22.47
CA VAL A 348 4.36 53.91 22.57
C VAL A 348 4.77 53.08 21.36
N ASN A 349 5.61 53.67 20.56
CA ASN A 349 6.35 53.03 19.47
C ASN A 349 7.22 51.90 20.01
N GLY A 350 7.08 50.72 19.46
CA GLY A 350 7.96 49.60 19.66
C GLY A 350 7.97 48.71 18.42
N ASN A 351 8.99 48.89 17.62
CA ASN A 351 9.32 48.14 16.40
C ASN A 351 9.70 46.71 16.78
N VAL A 352 8.71 45.81 16.95
CA VAL A 352 8.92 44.40 17.36
C VAL A 352 8.23 43.38 16.38
N ASN A 353 7.62 43.84 15.29
CA ASN A 353 6.76 42.95 14.49
C ASN A 353 7.39 42.32 13.24
N SER A 354 8.61 42.70 12.82
CA SER A 354 9.18 42.12 11.60
C SER A 354 9.95 40.81 11.82
N GLU A 355 10.60 40.66 12.95
CA GLU A 355 11.34 39.41 13.25
C GLU A 355 10.45 38.26 13.74
N GLN A 356 9.35 38.56 14.45
CA GLN A 356 8.37 37.54 14.86
C GLN A 356 7.47 37.06 13.71
N GLN A 357 7.19 37.90 12.71
CA GLN A 357 6.50 37.45 11.49
C GLN A 357 7.40 36.59 10.60
N ALA A 358 8.67 36.94 10.45
CA ALA A 358 9.63 36.13 9.69
C ALA A 358 9.94 34.75 10.36
N SER A 359 9.89 34.68 11.71
CA SER A 359 10.04 33.42 12.43
C SER A 359 8.78 32.54 12.38
N ASN A 360 7.57 33.13 12.28
CA ASN A 360 6.32 32.40 12.15
C ASN A 360 6.09 31.86 10.73
N GLU A 361 6.53 32.55 9.69
CA GLU A 361 6.46 32.04 8.30
C GLU A 361 7.32 30.79 8.09
N ARG A 362 8.39 30.60 8.87
CA ARG A 362 9.27 29.42 8.81
C ARG A 362 8.69 28.15 9.49
N ILE A 363 7.58 28.25 10.20
CA ILE A 363 7.00 27.13 10.97
C ILE A 363 6.02 26.31 10.13
N TYR A 364 5.43 26.85 9.11
CA TYR A 364 4.40 26.19 8.30
C TYR A 364 4.96 25.73 6.96
N PRO A 365 4.45 24.59 6.38
CA PRO A 365 4.84 24.21 5.03
C PRO A 365 4.57 25.33 4.02
N HIS A 366 5.42 25.40 2.99
CA HIS A 366 5.30 26.36 1.91
C HIS A 366 3.88 26.35 1.29
N PRO A 367 3.30 27.48 0.91
CA PRO A 367 1.93 27.54 0.36
C PRO A 367 1.70 26.58 -0.81
N ALA A 368 2.68 26.43 -1.72
CA ALA A 368 2.60 25.49 -2.83
C ALA A 368 2.48 24.01 -2.36
N ALA A 369 3.28 23.60 -1.37
CA ALA A 369 3.20 22.26 -0.78
C ALA A 369 1.85 22.02 -0.06
N ARG A 370 1.36 23.07 0.63
CA ARG A 370 0.03 23.03 1.28
C ARG A 370 -1.09 22.86 0.26
N GLU A 371 -0.99 23.51 -0.91
CA GLU A 371 -1.99 23.41 -1.97
C GLU A 371 -2.03 21.99 -2.58
N VAL A 372 -0.88 21.36 -2.83
CA VAL A 372 -0.84 19.95 -3.29
C VAL A 372 -1.61 19.03 -2.34
N VAL A 373 -1.35 19.13 -1.03
CA VAL A 373 -2.07 18.35 -0.02
C VAL A 373 -3.56 18.67 -0.01
N ARG A 374 -3.94 19.96 -0.08
CA ARG A 374 -5.35 20.39 -0.07
C ARG A 374 -6.11 19.83 -1.28
N ARG A 375 -5.51 19.79 -2.45
CA ARG A 375 -6.11 19.21 -3.66
C ARG A 375 -6.34 17.71 -3.55
N CYS A 376 -5.45 16.99 -2.86
CA CYS A 376 -5.61 15.56 -2.61
C CYS A 376 -6.72 15.26 -1.58
N LEU A 377 -6.91 16.13 -0.59
CA LEU A 377 -7.82 15.90 0.55
C LEU A 377 -9.22 16.51 0.33
N GLN A 378 -9.76 16.40 -0.90
CA GLN A 378 -11.16 16.72 -1.19
C GLN A 378 -12.03 15.53 -0.81
N VAL A 379 -13.15 15.77 -0.09
CA VAL A 379 -14.06 14.70 0.37
C VAL A 379 -14.66 13.97 -0.83
N GLU A 380 -15.12 14.72 -1.84
CA GLU A 380 -15.64 14.14 -3.07
C GLU A 380 -14.51 13.63 -3.97
N PRO A 381 -14.48 12.34 -4.34
CA PRO A 381 -13.42 11.76 -5.16
C PRO A 381 -13.20 12.47 -6.50
N SER A 382 -14.28 12.94 -7.12
CA SER A 382 -14.24 13.64 -8.43
C SER A 382 -13.53 15.00 -8.37
N GLU A 383 -13.39 15.61 -7.18
CA GLU A 383 -12.70 16.87 -6.98
C GLU A 383 -11.18 16.68 -6.75
N ARG A 384 -10.75 15.44 -6.49
CA ARG A 384 -9.32 15.12 -6.36
C ARG A 384 -8.67 15.06 -7.73
N PRO A 385 -7.40 15.47 -7.88
CA PRO A 385 -6.66 15.27 -9.12
C PRO A 385 -6.55 13.78 -9.45
N ASP A 386 -6.42 13.44 -10.71
CA ASP A 386 -5.87 12.14 -11.09
C ASP A 386 -4.34 12.11 -10.91
N VAL A 387 -3.71 10.99 -11.21
CA VAL A 387 -2.27 10.84 -10.96
C VAL A 387 -1.43 11.76 -11.87
N ASP A 388 -1.86 12.04 -13.10
CA ASP A 388 -1.14 12.93 -14.03
C ASP A 388 -1.30 14.40 -13.65
N GLU A 389 -2.51 14.80 -13.26
CA GLU A 389 -2.79 16.11 -12.70
C GLU A 389 -1.98 16.33 -11.41
N LEU A 390 -1.92 15.32 -10.53
CA LEU A 390 -1.14 15.41 -9.29
C LEU A 390 0.36 15.55 -9.57
N MET A 391 0.91 14.80 -10.52
CA MET A 391 2.30 14.94 -10.93
C MET A 391 2.59 16.35 -11.42
N THR A 392 1.70 16.93 -12.23
CA THR A 392 1.82 18.31 -12.72
C THR A 392 1.77 19.34 -11.58
N LEU A 393 0.89 19.12 -10.58
CA LEU A 393 0.81 19.98 -9.39
C LEU A 393 2.11 19.91 -8.57
N ILE A 394 2.68 18.70 -8.41
CA ILE A 394 3.96 18.53 -7.70
C ILE A 394 5.11 19.18 -8.46
N ASP A 395 5.18 19.05 -9.79
CA ASP A 395 6.21 19.71 -10.61
C ASP A 395 6.10 21.24 -10.51
N THR A 396 4.89 21.79 -10.52
CA THR A 396 4.65 23.21 -10.27
C THR A 396 5.12 23.63 -8.89
N CYS A 397 4.77 22.87 -7.86
CA CYS A 397 5.23 23.09 -6.49
C CYS A 397 6.77 23.09 -6.40
N LEU A 398 7.43 22.13 -7.04
CA LEU A 398 8.89 22.05 -7.09
C LEU A 398 9.54 23.28 -7.74
N SER A 399 8.88 23.92 -8.72
CA SER A 399 9.39 25.14 -9.33
C SER A 399 9.31 26.38 -8.42
N GLU A 400 8.39 26.35 -7.44
CA GLU A 400 8.19 27.45 -6.47
C GLU A 400 8.99 27.25 -5.17
N LEU A 401 9.36 26.00 -4.84
CA LEU A 401 10.13 25.71 -3.63
C LEU A 401 11.59 26.13 -3.79
N PRO A 402 12.21 26.68 -2.72
CA PRO A 402 13.63 26.98 -2.72
C PRO A 402 14.47 25.72 -2.98
N GLU A 403 15.67 25.89 -3.53
CA GLU A 403 16.63 24.79 -3.58
C GLU A 403 17.01 24.37 -2.17
N ASP A 404 17.08 23.07 -1.92
CA ASP A 404 17.52 22.57 -0.62
C ASP A 404 18.97 23.01 -0.40
N ASP A 405 19.24 23.68 0.72
CA ASP A 405 20.60 23.91 1.19
C ASP A 405 21.26 22.52 1.41
N GLU A 406 22.16 22.11 0.52
CA GLU A 406 22.87 20.80 0.60
C GLU A 406 23.70 20.62 1.89
N GLY A 407 23.68 21.62 2.80
CA GLY A 407 24.51 21.69 4.00
C GLY A 407 23.97 20.96 5.24
N HIS A 408 22.74 20.47 5.26
CA HIS A 408 22.20 19.82 6.47
C HIS A 408 21.31 18.63 6.13
N ASN A 409 21.92 17.48 5.88
CA ASN A 409 21.24 16.19 5.72
C ASN A 409 21.55 15.27 6.91
N PRO A 410 20.78 15.33 8.02
CA PRO A 410 21.02 14.44 9.17
C PRO A 410 20.69 12.96 8.89
N ALA A 411 20.03 12.66 7.77
CA ALA A 411 19.69 11.29 7.36
C ALA A 411 20.78 10.61 6.51
N ALA A 412 21.92 11.24 6.29
CA ALA A 412 23.03 10.62 5.56
C ALA A 412 23.95 9.80 6.48
N GLU A 413 23.78 9.88 7.82
CA GLU A 413 24.67 9.27 8.82
C GLU A 413 24.02 8.12 9.63
N LEU A 414 22.86 7.59 9.19
CA LEU A 414 22.24 6.42 9.85
C LEU A 414 22.49 5.13 9.06
#